data_f875b478256151ea62dd8e2947f8a986
#
_entry.id   f875b478256151ea62dd8e2947f8a986
#
_cell.length_a   1.000
_cell.length_b   1.000
_cell.length_c   1.000
_cell.angle_alpha   90.00
_cell.angle_beta   90.00
_cell.angle_gamma   90.00
#
_symmetry.space_group_name_H-M   'P 1'
#
loop_
_entity.id
_entity.type
_entity.pdbx_description
1 polymer ?
#
loop_
_entity_poly.entity_id
_entity_poly.type
_entity_poly.pdbx_seq_one_letter_code
_entity_poly.pdbx_strand_id
1 'polypeptide(L)'
;MSETFKLTELPKTERAQGETLEKLRERVHWFETNDAERFVGDELLDAIALYQELLENYENAKQKYYEKRIRLCGIVSKIGPDEFGAPSFEFTDAEKKRCYALVVFPTKDIYDVVKEGDRAEIIGNVVFIREPYGLVVKRCELLGVNV
;
A
#
# COMPACT_ATOMS: atom_id res chain seq x y z
N MET A 1 -17.68 -6.47 0.17
CA MET A 1 -17.25 -5.11 0.50
C MET A 1 -15.79 -5.13 0.85
N SER A 2 -15.07 -4.25 0.26
CA SER A 2 -13.70 -4.05 0.69
C SER A 2 -13.70 -3.39 2.05
N GLU A 3 -12.98 -3.95 2.96
CA GLU A 3 -12.80 -3.32 4.24
C GLU A 3 -11.69 -2.31 4.13
N THR A 4 -11.98 -1.10 4.60
CA THR A 4 -10.95 -0.08 4.69
C THR A 4 -10.06 -0.42 5.87
N PHE A 5 -8.75 -0.34 5.68
CA PHE A 5 -7.82 -0.56 6.78
C PHE A 5 -7.96 0.54 7.81
N LYS A 6 -8.12 0.13 9.06
CA LYS A 6 -8.22 1.06 10.18
C LYS A 6 -6.88 1.13 10.88
N LEU A 7 -6.33 2.32 11.02
CA LEU A 7 -5.05 2.50 11.69
C LEU A 7 -5.07 1.94 13.11
N THR A 8 -6.22 2.02 13.78
CA THR A 8 -6.37 1.48 15.14
C THR A 8 -6.33 -0.05 15.19
N GLU A 9 -6.63 -0.73 14.09
CA GLU A 9 -6.61 -2.19 14.01
C GLU A 9 -5.24 -2.72 13.57
N LEU A 10 -4.59 -2.04 12.63
CA LEU A 10 -3.32 -2.47 12.07
C LEU A 10 -2.21 -2.62 13.12
N PRO A 11 -2.11 -1.77 14.14
CA PRO A 11 -1.03 -1.86 15.13
C PRO A 11 -0.89 -3.22 15.79
N LYS A 12 -1.99 -3.95 15.97
CA LYS A 12 -1.97 -5.24 16.65
C LYS A 12 -1.18 -6.29 15.89
N THR A 13 -1.14 -6.20 14.56
CA THR A 13 -0.49 -7.20 13.71
C THR A 13 0.88 -6.74 13.21
N GLU A 14 1.10 -5.45 13.13
CA GLU A 14 2.30 -4.90 12.49
C GLU A 14 3.27 -4.25 13.47
N ARG A 15 2.99 -4.29 14.77
CA ARG A 15 3.91 -3.75 15.75
C ARG A 15 5.15 -4.62 15.88
N ALA A 16 6.30 -3.97 15.95
CA ALA A 16 7.54 -4.65 16.31
C ALA A 16 7.45 -5.10 17.77
N GLN A 17 8.18 -6.15 18.10
CA GLN A 17 8.20 -6.66 19.46
C GLN A 17 8.64 -5.57 20.43
N GLY A 18 7.83 -5.34 21.47
CA GLY A 18 8.11 -4.32 22.47
C GLY A 18 7.72 -2.89 22.05
N GLU A 19 7.23 -2.72 20.85
CA GLU A 19 6.78 -1.40 20.38
C GLU A 19 5.43 -1.05 20.97
N THR A 20 5.31 0.17 21.50
CA THR A 20 4.02 0.67 21.99
C THR A 20 3.16 1.15 20.84
N LEU A 21 1.85 1.26 21.08
CA LEU A 21 0.94 1.82 20.10
C LEU A 21 1.31 3.24 19.71
N GLU A 22 1.75 4.04 20.69
CA GLU A 22 2.17 5.41 20.44
C GLU A 22 3.38 5.48 19.51
N LYS A 23 4.39 4.65 19.74
CA LYS A 23 5.57 4.59 18.88
C LYS A 23 5.22 4.11 17.48
N LEU A 24 4.30 3.16 17.37
CA LEU A 24 3.84 2.72 16.06
C LEU A 24 3.17 3.86 15.30
N ARG A 25 2.33 4.65 15.97
CA ARG A 25 1.68 5.80 15.34
C ARG A 25 2.68 6.84 14.88
N GLU A 26 3.72 7.09 15.65
CA GLU A 26 4.79 8.00 15.28
C GLU A 26 5.53 7.49 14.04
N ARG A 27 5.82 6.20 14.00
CA ARG A 27 6.50 5.58 12.86
C ARG A 27 5.64 5.64 11.60
N VAL A 28 4.36 5.32 11.72
CA VAL A 28 3.41 5.41 10.60
C VAL A 28 3.30 6.85 10.11
N HIS A 29 3.19 7.80 11.02
CA HIS A 29 3.13 9.22 10.67
C HIS A 29 4.38 9.64 9.89
N TRP A 30 5.54 9.18 10.31
CA TRP A 30 6.77 9.47 9.60
C TRP A 30 6.71 8.98 8.15
N PHE A 31 6.26 7.75 7.93
CA PHE A 31 6.11 7.20 6.58
C PHE A 31 5.01 7.88 5.76
N GLU A 32 4.06 8.50 6.42
CA GLU A 32 3.02 9.28 5.73
C GLU A 32 3.53 10.64 5.28
N THR A 33 4.55 11.17 5.93
CA THR A 33 5.05 12.52 5.68
C THR A 33 6.44 12.56 5.03
N ASN A 34 7.17 11.45 5.00
CA ASN A 34 8.52 11.36 4.48
C ASN A 34 8.65 10.20 3.51
N ASP A 35 9.56 10.33 2.57
CA ASP A 35 9.91 9.21 1.70
C ASP A 35 10.82 8.26 2.47
N ALA A 36 10.59 6.97 2.33
CA ALA A 36 11.44 5.98 2.94
C ALA A 36 12.85 6.05 2.34
N GLU A 37 13.87 5.97 3.17
CA GLU A 37 15.26 6.05 2.72
C GLU A 37 15.70 4.79 1.97
N ARG A 38 15.12 3.65 2.33
CA ARG A 38 15.48 2.37 1.72
C ARG A 38 14.60 2.10 0.51
N PHE A 39 15.23 1.75 -0.59
CA PHE A 39 14.56 1.44 -1.84
C PHE A 39 14.83 -0.01 -2.22
N VAL A 40 13.79 -0.73 -2.65
CA VAL A 40 13.93 -2.12 -3.08
C VAL A 40 14.18 -2.15 -4.59
N GLY A 41 15.34 -1.65 -5.01
CA GLY A 41 15.73 -1.63 -6.40
C GLY A 41 14.77 -0.89 -7.31
N ASP A 42 15.04 -0.93 -8.62
CA ASP A 42 14.17 -0.32 -9.63
C ASP A 42 13.14 -1.30 -10.18
N GLU A 43 13.04 -2.47 -9.57
CA GLU A 43 12.13 -3.50 -10.04
C GLU A 43 10.67 -3.06 -9.87
N LEU A 44 9.90 -3.18 -10.95
CA LEU A 44 8.47 -2.96 -10.90
C LEU A 44 7.79 -4.24 -10.42
N LEU A 45 7.14 -4.15 -9.27
CA LEU A 45 6.46 -5.28 -8.65
C LEU A 45 4.99 -5.28 -9.04
N ASP A 46 4.46 -6.46 -9.33
CA ASP A 46 3.03 -6.63 -9.57
C ASP A 46 2.30 -6.86 -8.25
N ALA A 47 1.21 -6.15 -8.01
CA ALA A 47 0.49 -6.22 -6.74
C ALA A 47 -0.02 -7.65 -6.43
N ILE A 48 -0.50 -8.35 -7.44
CA ILE A 48 -0.99 -9.73 -7.25
C ILE A 48 0.18 -10.67 -6.94
N ALA A 49 1.29 -10.55 -7.67
CA ALA A 49 2.45 -11.39 -7.43
C ALA A 49 3.05 -11.14 -6.06
N LEU A 50 3.09 -9.88 -5.63
CA LEU A 50 3.57 -9.53 -4.30
C LEU A 50 2.68 -10.13 -3.21
N TYR A 51 1.37 -10.06 -3.40
CA TYR A 51 0.43 -10.67 -2.48
C TYR A 51 0.64 -12.19 -2.38
N GLN A 52 0.88 -12.85 -3.50
CA GLN A 52 1.16 -14.29 -3.52
C GLN A 52 2.45 -14.61 -2.78
N GLU A 53 3.47 -13.77 -2.92
CA GLU A 53 4.71 -13.92 -2.17
C GLU A 53 4.47 -13.80 -0.67
N LEU A 54 3.60 -12.87 -0.25
CA LEU A 54 3.21 -12.74 1.15
C LEU A 54 2.53 -14.00 1.68
N LEU A 55 1.67 -14.62 0.87
CA LEU A 55 0.99 -15.85 1.27
C LEU A 55 1.94 -17.03 1.40
N GLU A 56 2.95 -17.11 0.54
CA GLU A 56 3.91 -18.21 0.56
C GLU A 56 4.85 -18.13 1.75
N ASN A 57 5.32 -16.95 2.08
CA ASN A 57 6.22 -16.75 3.22
C ASN A 57 6.09 -15.32 3.74
N TYR A 58 5.14 -15.12 4.61
CA TYR A 58 4.83 -13.80 5.15
C TYR A 58 6.02 -13.13 5.80
N GLU A 59 6.73 -13.85 6.67
CA GLU A 59 7.85 -13.26 7.41
C GLU A 59 8.98 -12.81 6.50
N ASN A 60 9.29 -13.62 5.49
CA ASN A 60 10.33 -13.27 4.53
C ASN A 60 9.94 -12.06 3.68
N ALA A 61 8.71 -12.05 3.18
CA ALA A 61 8.21 -10.94 2.38
C ALA A 61 8.14 -9.65 3.21
N LYS A 62 7.69 -9.76 4.45
CA LYS A 62 7.65 -8.62 5.37
C LYS A 62 9.02 -8.01 5.56
N GLN A 63 10.04 -8.82 5.83
CA GLN A 63 11.41 -8.33 5.99
C GLN A 63 11.92 -7.66 4.71
N LYS A 64 11.51 -8.17 3.56
CA LYS A 64 11.97 -7.67 2.27
C LYS A 64 11.35 -6.32 1.91
N TYR A 65 10.09 -6.10 2.23
CA TYR A 65 9.35 -4.94 1.73
C TYR A 65 8.92 -3.93 2.78
N TYR A 66 8.74 -4.36 4.02
CA TYR A 66 8.18 -3.48 5.04
C TYR A 66 9.11 -2.30 5.33
N GLU A 67 8.54 -1.13 5.45
CA GLU A 67 9.25 0.14 5.69
C GLU A 67 10.20 0.53 4.55
N LYS A 68 9.91 0.07 3.34
CA LYS A 68 10.72 0.41 2.16
C LYS A 68 9.86 1.08 1.11
N ARG A 69 10.54 1.83 0.24
CA ARG A 69 9.88 2.46 -0.90
C ARG A 69 9.97 1.52 -2.10
N ILE A 70 8.83 1.21 -2.70
CA ILE A 70 8.75 0.24 -3.80
C ILE A 70 8.00 0.81 -4.99
N ARG A 71 8.26 0.26 -6.17
CA ARG A 71 7.46 0.49 -7.36
C ARG A 71 6.47 -0.66 -7.50
N LEU A 72 5.21 -0.31 -7.71
CA LEU A 72 4.13 -1.30 -7.71
C LEU A 72 3.16 -1.00 -8.85
N CYS A 73 2.63 -2.03 -9.48
CA CYS A 73 1.60 -1.88 -10.49
C CYS A 73 0.42 -2.81 -10.23
N GLY A 74 -0.71 -2.44 -10.77
CA GLY A 74 -1.92 -3.24 -10.65
C GLY A 74 -3.11 -2.58 -11.33
N ILE A 75 -4.26 -3.17 -11.15
CA ILE A 75 -5.53 -2.67 -11.71
C ILE A 75 -6.22 -1.81 -10.65
N VAL A 76 -6.56 -0.59 -11.05
CA VAL A 76 -7.16 0.41 -10.16
C VAL A 76 -8.63 0.10 -9.93
N SER A 77 -9.05 0.18 -8.67
CA SER A 77 -10.45 0.04 -8.27
C SER A 77 -10.70 0.87 -7.02
N LYS A 78 -11.98 1.13 -6.76
CA LYS A 78 -12.42 1.81 -5.53
C LYS A 78 -11.71 3.12 -5.28
N ILE A 79 -11.69 3.97 -6.28
CA ILE A 79 -11.09 5.30 -6.19
C ILE A 79 -11.93 6.16 -5.25
N GLY A 80 -11.29 6.73 -4.25
CA GLY A 80 -11.97 7.56 -3.28
C GLY A 80 -11.15 7.74 -2.02
N PRO A 81 -11.66 8.48 -1.03
CA PRO A 81 -10.93 8.65 0.21
C PRO A 81 -10.84 7.34 0.98
N ASP A 82 -9.73 7.18 1.70
CA ASP A 82 -9.60 6.08 2.63
C ASP A 82 -10.41 6.40 3.90
N GLU A 83 -10.29 5.56 4.91
CA GLU A 83 -11.02 5.72 6.16
C GLU A 83 -10.71 7.04 6.87
N PHE A 84 -9.56 7.62 6.61
CA PHE A 84 -9.12 8.86 7.24
C PHE A 84 -9.28 10.08 6.32
N GLY A 85 -9.90 9.89 5.17
CA GLY A 85 -10.13 10.96 4.20
C GLY A 85 -8.98 11.23 3.25
N ALA A 86 -7.94 10.40 3.26
CA ALA A 86 -6.81 10.56 2.35
C ALA A 86 -7.15 10.02 0.95
N PRO A 87 -6.71 10.70 -0.13
CA PRO A 87 -6.95 10.23 -1.48
C PRO A 87 -6.33 8.86 -1.71
N SER A 88 -7.09 7.92 -2.23
CA SER A 88 -6.60 6.55 -2.39
C SER A 88 -7.32 5.79 -3.49
N PHE A 89 -6.76 4.65 -3.87
CA PHE A 89 -7.46 3.61 -4.61
C PHE A 89 -6.89 2.26 -4.18
N GLU A 90 -7.54 1.19 -4.62
CA GLU A 90 -7.05 -0.16 -4.36
C GLU A 90 -6.53 -0.77 -5.64
N PHE A 91 -5.46 -1.55 -5.55
CA PHE A 91 -5.08 -2.46 -6.60
C PHE A 91 -5.84 -3.77 -6.41
N THR A 92 -6.53 -4.20 -7.43
CA THR A 92 -7.36 -5.39 -7.41
C THR A 92 -7.01 -6.30 -8.58
N ASP A 93 -7.68 -7.46 -8.66
CA ASP A 93 -7.61 -8.30 -9.84
C ASP A 93 -8.65 -7.84 -10.86
N ALA A 94 -8.66 -8.48 -12.05
CA ALA A 94 -9.58 -8.14 -13.12
C ALA A 94 -11.05 -8.31 -12.71
N GLU A 95 -11.32 -9.18 -11.76
CA GLU A 95 -12.67 -9.44 -11.27
C GLU A 95 -13.06 -8.53 -10.10
N LYS A 96 -12.13 -7.72 -9.60
CA LYS A 96 -12.34 -6.78 -8.51
C LYS A 96 -12.81 -7.43 -7.21
N LYS A 97 -12.40 -8.67 -6.98
CA LYS A 97 -12.86 -9.43 -5.81
C LYS A 97 -12.05 -9.19 -4.56
N ARG A 98 -10.85 -8.66 -4.70
CA ARG A 98 -9.91 -8.56 -3.58
C ARG A 98 -9.04 -7.33 -3.71
N CYS A 99 -8.77 -6.70 -2.55
CA CYS A 99 -7.74 -5.67 -2.46
C CYS A 99 -6.39 -6.35 -2.25
N TYR A 100 -5.47 -6.13 -3.16
CA TYR A 100 -4.09 -6.61 -3.01
C TYR A 100 -3.20 -5.54 -2.40
N ALA A 101 -3.53 -4.27 -2.60
CA ALA A 101 -2.82 -3.16 -2.01
C ALA A 101 -3.73 -1.95 -1.92
N LEU A 102 -3.69 -1.27 -0.78
CA LEU A 102 -4.30 0.05 -0.63
C LEU A 102 -3.22 1.08 -0.92
N VAL A 103 -3.48 1.94 -1.89
CA VAL A 103 -2.51 2.92 -2.41
C VAL A 103 -2.98 4.32 -2.04
N VAL A 104 -2.21 5.02 -1.23
CA VAL A 104 -2.60 6.31 -0.65
C VAL A 104 -1.69 7.42 -1.15
N PHE A 105 -2.31 8.50 -1.60
CA PHE A 105 -1.64 9.65 -2.19
C PHE A 105 -1.71 10.88 -1.28
N PRO A 106 -0.74 11.78 -1.41
CA PRO A 106 -0.74 12.99 -0.58
C PRO A 106 -1.77 14.03 -1.01
N THR A 107 -2.22 14.01 -2.27
CA THR A 107 -3.16 15.01 -2.78
C THR A 107 -4.28 14.38 -3.60
N LYS A 108 -5.36 15.14 -3.81
CA LYS A 108 -6.52 14.71 -4.60
C LYS A 108 -6.28 14.71 -6.10
N ASP A 109 -5.14 15.19 -6.56
CA ASP A 109 -4.83 15.25 -8.00
C ASP A 109 -4.94 13.88 -8.67
N ILE A 110 -4.72 12.82 -7.91
CA ILE A 110 -4.84 11.47 -8.43
C ILE A 110 -6.22 11.16 -9.00
N TYR A 111 -7.26 11.78 -8.47
CA TYR A 111 -8.63 11.53 -8.93
C TYR A 111 -8.89 12.00 -10.37
N ASP A 112 -8.08 12.92 -10.84
CA ASP A 112 -8.23 13.47 -12.19
C ASP A 112 -7.49 12.67 -13.25
N VAL A 113 -6.62 11.74 -12.85
CA VAL A 113 -5.74 11.05 -13.79
C VAL A 113 -5.96 9.53 -13.85
N VAL A 114 -6.65 8.94 -12.90
CA VAL A 114 -6.93 7.50 -12.91
C VAL A 114 -8.43 7.24 -12.97
N LYS A 115 -8.77 6.11 -13.58
CA LYS A 115 -10.14 5.61 -13.64
C LYS A 115 -10.16 4.16 -13.22
N GLU A 116 -11.28 3.73 -12.69
CA GLU A 116 -11.50 2.34 -12.36
C GLU A 116 -11.25 1.45 -13.56
N GLY A 117 -10.45 0.41 -13.40
CA GLY A 117 -10.06 -0.49 -14.46
C GLY A 117 -8.74 -0.16 -15.13
N ASP A 118 -8.18 1.02 -14.89
CA ASP A 118 -6.86 1.38 -15.42
C ASP A 118 -5.79 0.49 -14.82
N ARG A 119 -4.73 0.27 -15.58
CA ARG A 119 -3.49 -0.29 -15.05
C ARG A 119 -2.58 0.87 -14.67
N ALA A 120 -2.24 0.97 -13.42
CA ALA A 120 -1.41 2.07 -12.91
C ALA A 120 -0.09 1.55 -12.35
N GLU A 121 0.95 2.38 -12.48
CA GLU A 121 2.24 2.16 -11.85
C GLU A 121 2.49 3.29 -10.87
N ILE A 122 2.87 2.92 -9.66
CA ILE A 122 3.13 3.88 -8.59
C ILE A 122 4.47 3.59 -7.91
N ILE A 123 4.97 4.57 -7.18
CA ILE A 123 6.04 4.39 -6.22
C ILE A 123 5.56 4.90 -4.87
N GLY A 124 5.86 4.19 -3.80
CA GLY A 124 5.42 4.61 -2.48
C GLY A 124 6.05 3.81 -1.36
N ASN A 125 5.80 4.27 -0.14
CA ASN A 125 6.34 3.66 1.08
C ASN A 125 5.41 2.55 1.56
N VAL A 126 5.98 1.35 1.77
CA VAL A 126 5.24 0.25 2.38
C VAL A 126 5.14 0.50 3.88
N VAL A 127 3.95 0.78 4.35
CA VAL A 127 3.69 1.09 5.76
C VAL A 127 3.26 -0.15 6.53
N PHE A 128 2.34 -0.92 5.95
CA PHE A 128 1.83 -2.13 6.56
C PHE A 128 1.83 -3.27 5.56
N ILE A 129 2.15 -4.45 6.06
CA ILE A 129 1.94 -5.71 5.34
C ILE A 129 1.02 -6.52 6.23
N ARG A 130 -0.23 -6.71 5.80
CA ARG A 130 -1.27 -7.31 6.62
C ARG A 130 -1.94 -8.48 5.91
N GLU A 131 -1.95 -9.63 6.53
CA GLU A 131 -2.74 -10.76 6.09
C GLU A 131 -4.21 -10.57 6.50
N PRO A 132 -5.17 -10.97 5.69
CA PRO A 132 -5.07 -11.47 4.31
C PRO A 132 -5.25 -10.38 3.27
N TYR A 133 -5.19 -9.12 3.64
CA TYR A 133 -5.63 -8.00 2.82
C TYR A 133 -4.55 -7.40 1.91
N GLY A 134 -3.33 -7.92 1.99
CA GLY A 134 -2.23 -7.36 1.23
C GLY A 134 -1.52 -6.26 2.01
N LEU A 135 -1.10 -5.23 1.33
CA LEU A 135 -0.27 -4.19 1.92
C LEU A 135 -0.90 -2.80 1.81
N VAL A 136 -0.38 -1.88 2.60
CA VAL A 136 -0.76 -0.47 2.55
C VAL A 136 0.49 0.32 2.13
N VAL A 137 0.34 1.11 1.07
CA VAL A 137 1.43 1.91 0.52
C VAL A 137 1.04 3.38 0.62
N LYS A 138 1.89 4.18 1.26
CA LYS A 138 1.66 5.61 1.52
C LYS A 138 2.67 6.46 0.77
N ARG A 139 2.43 7.77 0.74
CA ARG A 139 3.30 8.72 0.05
C ARG A 139 3.52 8.34 -1.41
N CYS A 140 2.47 7.91 -2.06
CA CYS A 140 2.58 7.42 -3.42
C CYS A 140 2.66 8.55 -4.43
N GLU A 141 3.41 8.27 -5.50
CA GLU A 141 3.45 9.10 -6.69
C GLU A 141 3.07 8.21 -7.88
N LEU A 142 2.26 8.75 -8.77
CA LEU A 142 1.88 8.04 -9.97
C LEU A 142 3.03 8.10 -10.98
N LEU A 143 3.48 6.95 -11.45
CA LEU A 143 4.53 6.84 -12.46
C LEU A 143 3.98 6.69 -13.87
N GLY A 144 2.82 6.06 -14.02
CA GLY A 144 2.21 5.87 -15.32
C GLY A 144 0.84 5.23 -15.23
N VAL A 145 0.06 5.41 -16.29
CA VAL A 145 -1.29 4.84 -16.43
C VAL A 145 -1.40 4.21 -17.80
N ASN A 146 -1.78 2.94 -17.85
CA ASN A 146 -1.98 2.19 -19.10
C ASN A 146 -0.77 2.20 -20.03
N VAL A 147 0.41 2.14 -19.46
CA VAL A 147 1.67 2.08 -20.22
C VAL A 147 2.20 0.67 -20.35
#